data_0b987e431c915893cf03d0f080d2e30c
#
_entry.id   0b987e431c915893cf03d0f080d2e30c
#
_cell.length_a   1.000
_cell.length_b   1.000
_cell.length_c   1.000
_cell.angle_alpha   90.00
_cell.angle_beta   90.00
_cell.angle_gamma   90.00
#
_symmetry.space_group_name_H-M   'P 1'
#
loop_
_entity.id
_entity.type
_entity.pdbx_description
1 polymer ?
#
loop_
_entity_poly.entity_id
_entity_poly.type
_entity_poly.pdbx_seq_one_letter_code
_entity_poly.pdbx_strand_id
1 'polypeptide(L)'
;MNHTVEEVRLKNGARGLLIDVPGATVMSMQFQFRAGNRYAKSNDIEEVAHIMEHMAFGANARFKTEHAFESEFTKNGASHNAYTTDLWMVYDADCADFEWDRILDLQMLTICKPKFDAEALEGEKGNVRSELTNYLNDHHRILWPRVQQLIGEDTLTYRQALATIQNVTIKDVREHHRRTHTTSNMRFVIAGKLKGRKAEILRQLEGFELPEGERLEVPRDELHGAAPAVIRRKDATNLTFGWSLVLPRPLTDEELDAMHALDHILTGTMHSRIFGAARQKGLAYSFWSHASSGKYDSAWDFSGQVNHDTAPALFDIITREIKYVLDSKLKEAEIDAAKSFALGRYQMGAQTVSQISGFYTGRYFADDFIKDYSTVPKMINNVSIECMVRIAREFIEHNTWVLAAVSSGDRQEITELGDKLAVLFEKE
;
A
#
# COMPACT_ATOMS: atom_id res chain seq x y z
N MET A 1 20.03 12.34 3.74
CA MET A 1 20.42 13.55 2.96
C MET A 1 19.72 14.77 3.58
N ASN A 2 20.42 15.92 3.66
CA ASN A 2 19.78 17.16 4.07
C ASN A 2 18.77 17.60 3.03
N HIS A 3 17.59 18.03 3.46
CA HIS A 3 16.52 18.48 2.57
C HIS A 3 15.60 19.45 3.30
N THR A 4 14.84 20.21 2.54
CA THR A 4 13.75 21.05 3.04
C THR A 4 12.48 20.75 2.29
N VAL A 5 11.34 20.83 2.98
CA VAL A 5 10.02 20.53 2.43
C VAL A 5 9.16 21.76 2.47
N GLU A 6 8.47 22.02 1.37
CA GLU A 6 7.52 23.12 1.26
C GLU A 6 6.23 22.62 0.63
N GLU A 7 5.11 22.85 1.29
CA GLU A 7 3.80 22.64 0.66
C GLU A 7 3.47 23.82 -0.27
N VAL A 8 3.00 23.47 -1.46
CA VAL A 8 2.56 24.45 -2.44
C VAL A 8 1.13 24.18 -2.87
N ARG A 9 0.39 25.28 -3.08
CA ARG A 9 -0.96 25.25 -3.66
C ARG A 9 -0.93 26.06 -4.94
N LEU A 10 -1.26 25.39 -6.05
CA LEU A 10 -1.24 25.98 -7.38
C LEU A 10 -2.54 26.73 -7.67
N LYS A 11 -2.51 27.67 -8.63
CA LYS A 11 -3.69 28.43 -9.05
C LYS A 11 -4.79 27.56 -9.65
N ASN A 12 -4.41 26.42 -10.24
CA ASN A 12 -5.35 25.44 -10.80
C ASN A 12 -6.00 24.54 -9.74
N GLY A 13 -5.73 24.77 -8.44
CA GLY A 13 -6.30 24.01 -7.32
C GLY A 13 -5.47 22.81 -6.85
N ALA A 14 -4.47 22.39 -7.61
CA ALA A 14 -3.61 21.28 -7.22
C ALA A 14 -2.72 21.61 -6.01
N ARG A 15 -2.43 20.62 -5.20
CA ARG A 15 -1.57 20.72 -4.00
C ARG A 15 -0.45 19.71 -4.05
N GLY A 16 0.70 20.07 -3.51
CA GLY A 16 1.82 19.14 -3.47
C GLY A 16 2.97 19.61 -2.62
N LEU A 17 3.99 18.77 -2.54
CA LEU A 17 5.24 19.04 -1.83
C LEU A 17 6.36 19.27 -2.82
N LEU A 18 7.15 20.28 -2.55
CA LEU A 18 8.45 20.51 -3.15
C LEU A 18 9.53 20.20 -2.12
N ILE A 19 10.38 19.22 -2.43
CA ILE A 19 11.45 18.76 -1.54
C ILE A 19 12.80 19.12 -2.15
N ASP A 20 13.40 20.19 -1.65
CA ASP A 20 14.74 20.59 -2.11
C ASP A 20 15.82 19.74 -1.43
N VAL A 21 16.58 19.01 -2.24
CA VAL A 21 17.70 18.16 -1.82
C VAL A 21 18.98 18.76 -2.42
N PRO A 22 19.71 19.60 -1.69
CA PRO A 22 20.90 20.24 -2.21
C PRO A 22 21.96 19.24 -2.68
N GLY A 23 22.47 19.45 -3.90
CA GLY A 23 23.48 18.56 -4.50
C GLY A 23 22.95 17.28 -5.13
N ALA A 24 21.63 17.06 -5.15
CA ALA A 24 21.05 15.96 -5.89
C ALA A 24 21.35 16.08 -7.39
N THR A 25 21.64 14.94 -8.02
CA THR A 25 21.85 14.79 -9.47
C THR A 25 20.69 14.06 -10.15
N VAL A 26 19.67 13.75 -9.38
CA VAL A 26 18.41 13.10 -9.83
C VAL A 26 17.21 13.86 -9.32
N MET A 27 16.10 13.72 -10.04
CA MET A 27 14.80 14.22 -9.65
C MET A 27 13.84 13.04 -9.52
N SER A 28 12.97 13.08 -8.51
CA SER A 28 11.87 12.13 -8.30
C SER A 28 10.56 12.90 -8.33
N MET A 29 9.61 12.40 -9.10
CA MET A 29 8.31 13.04 -9.33
C MET A 29 7.21 12.02 -9.12
N GLN A 30 6.21 12.33 -8.29
CA GLN A 30 5.05 11.47 -8.05
C GLN A 30 3.78 12.29 -8.12
N PHE A 31 2.79 11.78 -8.84
CA PHE A 31 1.44 12.34 -8.95
C PHE A 31 0.44 11.28 -8.55
N GLN A 32 -0.44 11.61 -7.63
CA GLN A 32 -1.43 10.67 -7.12
C GLN A 32 -2.84 11.24 -7.19
N PHE A 33 -3.77 10.34 -7.54
CA PHE A 33 -5.20 10.59 -7.58
C PHE A 33 -5.94 9.56 -6.74
N ARG A 34 -7.03 9.95 -6.11
CA ARG A 34 -8.04 9.01 -5.60
C ARG A 34 -8.82 8.49 -6.80
N ALA A 35 -8.26 7.46 -7.44
CA ALA A 35 -8.70 6.96 -8.75
C ALA A 35 -8.57 5.45 -8.89
N GLY A 36 -8.32 4.74 -7.79
CA GLY A 36 -8.17 3.29 -7.77
C GLY A 36 -9.48 2.53 -8.04
N ASN A 37 -9.43 1.21 -7.88
CA ASN A 37 -10.51 0.31 -8.24
C ASN A 37 -11.83 0.64 -7.52
N ARG A 38 -11.78 1.05 -6.27
CA ARG A 38 -12.94 1.44 -5.46
C ARG A 38 -13.65 2.74 -5.92
N TYR A 39 -13.06 3.45 -6.86
CA TYR A 39 -13.71 4.59 -7.52
C TYR A 39 -14.34 4.20 -8.86
N ALA A 40 -14.37 2.92 -9.23
CA ALA A 40 -15.22 2.45 -10.32
C ALA A 40 -16.70 2.72 -9.99
N LYS A 41 -17.55 2.84 -11.01
CA LYS A 41 -18.99 3.09 -10.82
C LYS A 41 -19.73 1.89 -10.25
N SER A 42 -19.21 0.70 -10.49
CA SER A 42 -19.71 -0.55 -9.97
C SER A 42 -18.64 -1.63 -10.04
N ASN A 43 -18.78 -2.67 -9.24
CA ASN A 43 -17.89 -3.83 -9.26
C ASN A 43 -17.89 -4.58 -10.60
N ASP A 44 -18.94 -4.40 -11.43
CA ASP A 44 -18.98 -4.98 -12.78
C ASP A 44 -17.95 -4.41 -13.75
N ILE A 45 -17.36 -3.27 -13.40
CA ILE A 45 -16.30 -2.60 -14.17
C ILE A 45 -15.14 -2.15 -13.27
N GLU A 46 -14.88 -2.85 -12.17
CA GLU A 46 -13.87 -2.47 -11.17
C GLU A 46 -12.49 -2.27 -11.82
N GLU A 47 -12.09 -3.15 -12.75
CA GLU A 47 -10.82 -3.06 -13.48
C GLU A 47 -10.70 -1.86 -14.42
N VAL A 48 -11.69 -0.97 -14.48
CA VAL A 48 -11.63 0.24 -15.30
C VAL A 48 -10.46 1.15 -14.92
N ALA A 49 -10.10 1.21 -13.64
CA ALA A 49 -8.97 1.99 -13.15
C ALA A 49 -7.64 1.41 -13.65
N HIS A 50 -7.45 0.12 -13.52
CA HIS A 50 -6.24 -0.60 -13.95
C HIS A 50 -6.06 -0.58 -15.48
N ILE A 51 -7.14 -0.83 -16.24
CA ILE A 51 -7.13 -0.70 -17.70
C ILE A 51 -6.81 0.74 -18.12
N MET A 52 -7.35 1.74 -17.41
CA MET A 52 -7.07 3.15 -17.67
C MET A 52 -5.60 3.48 -17.45
N GLU A 53 -4.98 2.92 -16.42
CA GLU A 53 -3.54 3.07 -16.14
C GLU A 53 -2.71 2.60 -17.33
N HIS A 54 -2.91 1.36 -17.80
CA HIS A 54 -2.23 0.82 -18.97
C HIS A 54 -2.41 1.72 -20.18
N MET A 55 -3.65 2.13 -20.45
CA MET A 55 -3.98 2.98 -21.62
C MET A 55 -3.40 4.40 -21.50
N ALA A 56 -3.02 4.89 -20.31
CA ALA A 56 -2.48 6.23 -20.13
C ALA A 56 -1.10 6.40 -20.76
N PHE A 57 -0.31 5.32 -20.87
CA PHE A 57 1.00 5.32 -21.56
C PHE A 57 0.91 5.06 -23.06
N GLY A 58 -0.28 4.83 -23.58
CA GLY A 58 -0.52 4.63 -24.99
C GLY A 58 -0.33 5.91 -25.84
N ALA A 59 -0.98 5.94 -27.00
CA ALA A 59 -1.00 7.12 -27.85
C ALA A 59 -1.59 8.34 -27.13
N ASN A 60 -1.03 9.52 -27.37
CA ASN A 60 -1.45 10.77 -26.74
C ASN A 60 -1.46 11.93 -27.75
N ALA A 61 -1.63 13.15 -27.28
CA ALA A 61 -1.73 14.33 -28.15
C ALA A 61 -0.46 14.57 -29.00
N ARG A 62 0.72 14.12 -28.55
CA ARG A 62 2.02 14.33 -29.21
C ARG A 62 2.54 13.08 -29.93
N PHE A 63 2.36 11.92 -29.33
CA PHE A 63 2.89 10.65 -29.81
C PHE A 63 1.76 9.74 -30.31
N LYS A 64 1.92 9.24 -31.55
CA LYS A 64 0.89 8.41 -32.19
C LYS A 64 0.90 6.95 -31.72
N THR A 65 1.99 6.50 -31.09
CA THR A 65 2.14 5.12 -30.63
C THR A 65 2.78 5.10 -29.25
N GLU A 66 2.43 4.08 -28.45
CA GLU A 66 3.06 3.77 -27.18
C GLU A 66 4.59 3.67 -27.32
N HIS A 67 5.09 2.89 -28.27
CA HIS A 67 6.52 2.71 -28.49
C HIS A 67 7.28 4.04 -28.68
N ALA A 68 6.73 4.99 -29.43
CA ALA A 68 7.34 6.29 -29.62
C ALA A 68 7.36 7.12 -28.32
N PHE A 69 6.32 6.98 -27.51
CA PHE A 69 6.21 7.65 -26.21
C PHE A 69 7.18 7.06 -25.19
N GLU A 70 7.21 5.74 -25.06
CA GLU A 70 8.11 4.99 -24.18
C GLU A 70 9.60 5.26 -24.51
N SER A 71 9.92 5.27 -25.81
CA SER A 71 11.28 5.59 -26.28
C SER A 71 11.69 7.00 -25.87
N GLU A 72 10.74 7.95 -25.84
CA GLU A 72 11.02 9.32 -25.41
C GLU A 72 11.25 9.42 -23.91
N PHE A 73 10.51 8.67 -23.08
CA PHE A 73 10.76 8.63 -21.66
C PHE A 73 12.15 8.09 -21.33
N THR A 74 12.51 6.96 -21.91
CA THR A 74 13.69 6.17 -21.50
C THR A 74 14.99 6.57 -22.18
N LYS A 75 14.96 7.43 -23.20
CA LYS A 75 16.12 7.73 -24.07
C LYS A 75 17.39 8.21 -23.34
N ASN A 76 17.24 8.84 -22.18
CA ASN A 76 18.37 9.32 -21.36
C ASN A 76 18.49 8.58 -20.03
N GLY A 77 17.78 7.45 -19.88
CA GLY A 77 17.86 6.60 -18.69
C GLY A 77 16.87 6.96 -17.57
N ALA A 78 15.86 7.79 -17.85
CA ALA A 78 14.76 7.97 -16.90
C ALA A 78 13.98 6.66 -16.71
N SER A 79 13.54 6.38 -15.49
CA SER A 79 12.55 5.36 -15.18
C SER A 79 11.20 6.03 -14.90
N HIS A 80 10.14 5.39 -15.34
CA HIS A 80 8.78 5.82 -15.02
C HIS A 80 7.91 4.60 -14.80
N ASN A 81 6.84 4.79 -14.06
CA ASN A 81 5.86 3.76 -13.79
C ASN A 81 4.50 4.39 -13.47
N ALA A 82 3.46 3.58 -13.49
CA ALA A 82 2.23 3.84 -12.78
C ALA A 82 1.77 2.57 -12.07
N TYR A 83 0.94 2.73 -11.07
CA TYR A 83 0.29 1.60 -10.41
C TYR A 83 -1.07 2.01 -9.86
N THR A 84 -1.98 1.06 -9.91
CA THR A 84 -3.33 1.18 -9.37
C THR A 84 -3.48 0.30 -8.14
N THR A 85 -4.08 0.86 -7.09
CA THR A 85 -4.52 0.14 -5.89
C THR A 85 -6.02 0.28 -5.73
N ASP A 86 -6.58 -0.23 -4.65
CA ASP A 86 -7.99 -0.02 -4.34
C ASP A 86 -8.37 1.47 -4.30
N LEU A 87 -7.55 2.31 -3.69
CA LEU A 87 -7.83 3.74 -3.50
C LEU A 87 -7.06 4.66 -4.45
N TRP A 88 -5.88 4.27 -4.90
CA TRP A 88 -4.93 5.18 -5.51
C TRP A 88 -4.56 4.79 -6.93
N MET A 89 -4.38 5.78 -7.76
CA MET A 89 -3.59 5.70 -8.98
C MET A 89 -2.42 6.66 -8.85
N VAL A 90 -1.22 6.14 -9.02
CA VAL A 90 0.03 6.89 -8.89
C VAL A 90 0.79 6.83 -10.20
N TYR A 91 1.31 7.96 -10.63
CA TYR A 91 2.27 8.09 -11.72
C TYR A 91 3.58 8.58 -11.13
N ASP A 92 4.66 7.86 -11.34
CA ASP A 92 5.98 8.24 -10.84
C ASP A 92 7.04 8.24 -11.93
N ALA A 93 8.06 9.06 -11.75
CA ALA A 93 9.25 9.05 -12.58
C ALA A 93 10.47 9.51 -11.79
N ASP A 94 11.59 8.83 -12.04
CA ASP A 94 12.92 9.24 -11.60
C ASP A 94 13.79 9.53 -12.81
N CYS A 95 14.50 10.67 -12.80
CA CYS A 95 15.34 11.06 -13.92
C CYS A 95 16.61 11.79 -13.48
N ALA A 96 17.58 11.87 -14.39
CA ALA A 96 18.73 12.74 -14.21
C ALA A 96 18.30 14.22 -14.13
N ASP A 97 18.97 15.02 -13.30
CA ASP A 97 18.54 16.39 -13.01
C ASP A 97 18.63 17.35 -14.22
N PHE A 98 19.37 16.98 -15.26
CA PHE A 98 19.49 17.81 -16.47
C PHE A 98 18.28 17.74 -17.41
N GLU A 99 17.39 16.74 -17.22
CA GLU A 99 16.23 16.51 -18.09
C GLU A 99 14.89 16.59 -17.35
N TRP A 100 14.88 17.11 -16.14
CA TRP A 100 13.70 17.14 -15.27
C TRP A 100 12.48 17.80 -15.94
N ASP A 101 12.69 18.87 -16.69
CA ASP A 101 11.65 19.63 -17.39
C ASP A 101 10.99 18.81 -18.49
N ARG A 102 11.78 18.05 -19.23
CA ARG A 102 11.31 17.13 -20.26
C ARG A 102 10.50 15.98 -19.66
N ILE A 103 10.99 15.38 -18.57
CA ILE A 103 10.29 14.25 -17.90
C ILE A 103 9.00 14.73 -17.25
N LEU A 104 8.99 15.92 -16.64
CA LEU A 104 7.75 16.52 -16.10
C LEU A 104 6.73 16.76 -17.24
N ASP A 105 7.16 17.25 -18.39
CA ASP A 105 6.30 17.45 -19.56
C ASP A 105 5.72 16.13 -20.08
N LEU A 106 6.49 15.04 -20.10
CA LEU A 106 6.01 13.72 -20.48
C LEU A 106 5.00 13.16 -19.47
N GLN A 107 5.23 13.35 -18.16
CA GLN A 107 4.24 13.01 -17.12
C GLN A 107 2.92 13.78 -17.32
N MET A 108 3.01 15.06 -17.65
CA MET A 108 1.81 15.86 -17.99
C MET A 108 1.04 15.28 -19.18
N LEU A 109 1.74 14.78 -20.21
CA LEU A 109 1.09 14.12 -21.34
C LEU A 109 0.38 12.84 -20.94
N THR A 110 1.02 11.99 -20.11
CA THR A 110 0.43 10.77 -19.58
C THR A 110 -0.86 11.06 -18.81
N ILE A 111 -0.83 12.07 -17.94
CA ILE A 111 -1.92 12.37 -17.01
C ILE A 111 -3.05 13.17 -17.69
N CYS A 112 -2.71 14.17 -18.51
CA CYS A 112 -3.68 15.16 -18.99
C CYS A 112 -4.17 14.88 -20.41
N LYS A 113 -3.39 14.20 -21.25
CA LYS A 113 -3.63 14.11 -22.69
C LYS A 113 -3.57 12.67 -23.25
N PRO A 114 -3.92 11.62 -22.46
CA PRO A 114 -4.01 10.29 -23.03
C PRO A 114 -5.13 10.26 -24.07
N LYS A 115 -4.94 9.51 -25.15
CA LYS A 115 -5.94 9.46 -26.22
C LYS A 115 -7.07 8.47 -25.93
N PHE A 116 -6.79 7.46 -25.11
CA PHE A 116 -7.71 6.34 -24.83
C PHE A 116 -8.35 5.82 -26.11
N ASP A 117 -7.51 5.23 -26.97
CA ASP A 117 -7.94 4.74 -28.28
C ASP A 117 -8.80 3.49 -28.12
N ALA A 118 -9.97 3.48 -28.77
CA ALA A 118 -10.88 2.34 -28.68
C ALA A 118 -10.28 1.06 -29.30
N GLU A 119 -9.39 1.20 -30.28
CA GLU A 119 -8.73 0.06 -30.93
C GLU A 119 -7.72 -0.63 -30.00
N ALA A 120 -7.09 0.12 -29.06
CA ALA A 120 -6.15 -0.41 -28.09
C ALA A 120 -6.83 -1.15 -26.91
N LEU A 121 -8.10 -0.85 -26.61
CA LEU A 121 -8.78 -1.34 -25.42
C LEU A 121 -8.75 -2.86 -25.26
N GLU A 122 -9.00 -3.61 -26.32
CA GLU A 122 -9.03 -5.08 -26.24
C GLU A 122 -7.64 -5.67 -26.01
N GLY A 123 -6.59 -5.01 -26.53
CA GLY A 123 -5.21 -5.36 -26.23
C GLY A 123 -4.89 -5.18 -24.75
N GLU A 124 -5.23 -4.01 -24.19
CA GLU A 124 -4.98 -3.72 -22.79
C GLU A 124 -5.79 -4.59 -21.84
N LYS A 125 -7.04 -4.90 -22.16
CA LYS A 125 -7.79 -5.94 -21.41
C LYS A 125 -7.09 -7.30 -21.45
N GLY A 126 -6.43 -7.64 -22.56
CA GLY A 126 -5.61 -8.84 -22.70
C GLY A 126 -4.41 -8.83 -21.78
N ASN A 127 -3.70 -7.69 -21.70
CA ASN A 127 -2.55 -7.48 -20.82
C ASN A 127 -2.95 -7.61 -19.34
N VAL A 128 -3.94 -6.85 -18.91
CA VAL A 128 -4.49 -6.90 -17.53
C VAL A 128 -4.99 -8.31 -17.19
N ARG A 129 -5.69 -8.99 -18.12
CA ARG A 129 -6.11 -10.38 -17.90
C ARG A 129 -4.92 -11.31 -17.67
N SER A 130 -3.87 -11.17 -18.44
CA SER A 130 -2.65 -11.97 -18.30
C SER A 130 -1.98 -11.73 -16.95
N GLU A 131 -1.93 -10.48 -16.50
CA GLU A 131 -1.39 -10.09 -15.21
C GLU A 131 -2.22 -10.67 -14.04
N LEU A 132 -3.54 -10.46 -14.04
CA LEU A 132 -4.44 -11.02 -13.01
C LEU A 132 -4.39 -12.56 -12.99
N THR A 133 -4.22 -13.19 -14.16
CA THR A 133 -4.06 -14.65 -14.26
C THR A 133 -2.75 -15.08 -13.60
N ASN A 134 -1.66 -14.34 -13.79
CA ASN A 134 -0.40 -14.61 -13.11
C ASN A 134 -0.52 -14.45 -11.59
N TYR A 135 -1.28 -13.48 -11.10
CA TYR A 135 -1.54 -13.30 -9.68
C TYR A 135 -2.27 -14.50 -9.05
N LEU A 136 -3.05 -15.25 -9.82
CA LEU A 136 -3.68 -16.47 -9.32
C LEU A 136 -2.70 -17.60 -8.98
N ASN A 137 -1.42 -17.49 -9.39
CA ASN A 137 -0.37 -18.45 -9.04
C ASN A 137 0.35 -18.08 -7.73
N ASP A 138 0.13 -16.90 -7.19
CA ASP A 138 0.71 -16.44 -5.93
C ASP A 138 -0.30 -16.59 -4.79
N HIS A 139 -0.01 -17.46 -3.83
CA HIS A 139 -0.90 -17.73 -2.71
C HIS A 139 -1.12 -16.51 -1.81
N HIS A 140 -0.13 -15.65 -1.60
CA HIS A 140 -0.31 -14.43 -0.82
C HIS A 140 -1.22 -13.43 -1.55
N ARG A 141 -1.04 -13.28 -2.86
CA ARG A 141 -1.89 -12.39 -3.66
C ARG A 141 -3.35 -12.82 -3.67
N ILE A 142 -3.65 -14.10 -3.83
CA ILE A 142 -5.06 -14.56 -3.83
C ILE A 142 -5.68 -14.58 -2.43
N LEU A 143 -4.88 -14.60 -1.38
CA LEU A 143 -5.33 -14.64 0.01
C LEU A 143 -5.92 -13.32 0.46
N TRP A 144 -5.19 -12.21 0.24
CA TRP A 144 -5.54 -10.92 0.84
C TRP A 144 -6.86 -10.33 0.36
N PRO A 145 -7.23 -10.33 -0.93
CA PRO A 145 -8.57 -9.89 -1.34
C PRO A 145 -9.69 -10.71 -0.70
N ARG A 146 -9.41 -11.99 -0.37
CA ARG A 146 -10.38 -12.80 0.36
C ARG A 146 -10.48 -12.44 1.83
N VAL A 147 -9.35 -12.13 2.49
CA VAL A 147 -9.33 -11.61 3.87
C VAL A 147 -10.12 -10.30 3.94
N GLN A 148 -9.87 -9.38 3.03
CA GLN A 148 -10.55 -8.10 2.92
C GLN A 148 -12.07 -8.27 2.74
N GLN A 149 -12.53 -9.12 1.82
CA GLN A 149 -13.95 -9.42 1.69
C GLN A 149 -14.60 -10.00 2.96
N LEU A 150 -13.85 -10.85 3.68
CA LEU A 150 -14.34 -11.46 4.92
C LEU A 150 -14.46 -10.45 6.06
N ILE A 151 -13.57 -9.46 6.10
CA ILE A 151 -13.64 -8.37 7.08
C ILE A 151 -14.67 -7.29 6.70
N GLY A 152 -15.28 -7.37 5.51
CA GLY A 152 -16.33 -6.45 5.05
C GLY A 152 -15.86 -5.35 4.11
N GLU A 153 -14.61 -5.37 3.63
CA GLU A 153 -14.17 -4.43 2.62
C GLU A 153 -14.80 -4.74 1.25
N ASP A 154 -15.22 -3.68 0.54
CA ASP A 154 -15.75 -3.80 -0.80
C ASP A 154 -14.61 -3.89 -1.83
N THR A 155 -14.19 -5.10 -2.13
CA THR A 155 -13.14 -5.43 -3.09
C THR A 155 -13.45 -6.73 -3.82
N LEU A 156 -12.92 -6.91 -5.03
CA LEU A 156 -13.04 -8.17 -5.77
C LEU A 156 -11.80 -9.05 -5.60
N THR A 157 -12.04 -10.35 -5.57
CA THR A 157 -10.95 -11.31 -5.79
C THR A 157 -10.51 -11.28 -7.26
N TYR A 158 -9.26 -11.63 -7.57
CA TYR A 158 -8.79 -11.70 -8.97
C TYR A 158 -9.64 -12.59 -9.87
N ARG A 159 -10.30 -13.62 -9.33
CA ARG A 159 -11.25 -14.45 -10.09
C ARG A 159 -12.52 -13.69 -10.46
N GLN A 160 -13.03 -12.85 -9.56
CA GLN A 160 -14.20 -12.01 -9.82
C GLN A 160 -13.84 -10.90 -10.81
N ALA A 161 -12.68 -10.24 -10.61
CA ALA A 161 -12.16 -9.23 -11.53
C ALA A 161 -11.97 -9.78 -12.96
N LEU A 162 -11.40 -10.98 -13.11
CA LEU A 162 -11.28 -11.68 -14.39
C LEU A 162 -12.63 -11.97 -15.05
N ALA A 163 -13.67 -12.24 -14.27
CA ALA A 163 -15.00 -12.51 -14.80
C ALA A 163 -15.69 -11.24 -15.34
N THR A 164 -15.36 -10.06 -14.81
CA THR A 164 -16.01 -8.79 -15.13
C THR A 164 -15.21 -7.91 -16.09
N ILE A 165 -13.92 -8.16 -16.29
CA ILE A 165 -13.02 -7.32 -17.10
C ILE A 165 -13.56 -7.02 -18.52
N GLN A 166 -14.32 -7.94 -19.12
CA GLN A 166 -14.90 -7.75 -20.45
C GLN A 166 -15.97 -6.66 -20.49
N ASN A 167 -16.60 -6.35 -19.36
CA ASN A 167 -17.65 -5.36 -19.28
C ASN A 167 -17.14 -3.92 -19.43
N VAL A 168 -15.85 -3.69 -19.17
CA VAL A 168 -15.24 -2.36 -19.29
C VAL A 168 -15.28 -1.89 -20.73
N THR A 169 -15.85 -0.72 -20.97
CA THR A 169 -15.89 -0.05 -22.27
C THR A 169 -14.97 1.15 -22.33
N ILE A 170 -14.62 1.59 -23.54
CA ILE A 170 -13.81 2.81 -23.70
C ILE A 170 -14.52 4.06 -23.14
N LYS A 171 -15.84 4.04 -23.09
CA LYS A 171 -16.63 5.10 -22.47
C LYS A 171 -16.39 5.12 -20.96
N ASP A 172 -16.33 3.95 -20.32
CA ASP A 172 -16.08 3.84 -18.88
C ASP A 172 -14.68 4.34 -18.53
N VAL A 173 -13.65 3.96 -19.32
CA VAL A 173 -12.27 4.44 -19.18
C VAL A 173 -12.20 5.97 -19.25
N ARG A 174 -12.76 6.57 -20.29
CA ARG A 174 -12.78 8.03 -20.46
C ARG A 174 -13.56 8.74 -19.35
N GLU A 175 -14.65 8.16 -18.90
CA GLU A 175 -15.47 8.72 -17.83
C GLU A 175 -14.77 8.59 -16.48
N HIS A 176 -14.11 7.46 -16.20
CA HIS A 176 -13.32 7.28 -14.99
C HIS A 176 -12.20 8.32 -14.91
N HIS A 177 -11.42 8.49 -15.99
CA HIS A 177 -10.40 9.53 -16.08
C HIS A 177 -10.99 10.93 -15.82
N ARG A 178 -12.04 11.34 -16.56
CA ARG A 178 -12.64 12.67 -16.42
C ARG A 178 -13.13 12.96 -15.01
N ARG A 179 -13.61 11.95 -14.28
CA ARG A 179 -14.15 12.07 -12.93
C ARG A 179 -13.07 12.10 -11.86
N THR A 180 -12.01 11.33 -12.05
CA THR A 180 -10.97 11.11 -11.03
C THR A 180 -9.72 11.96 -11.24
N HIS A 181 -9.37 12.27 -12.50
CA HIS A 181 -8.20 13.08 -12.84
C HIS A 181 -8.59 14.55 -12.91
N THR A 182 -8.65 15.17 -11.71
CA THR A 182 -8.96 16.59 -11.52
C THR A 182 -7.87 17.23 -10.67
N THR A 183 -7.64 18.54 -10.81
CA THR A 183 -6.57 19.22 -10.08
C THR A 183 -6.81 19.20 -8.57
N SER A 184 -8.05 19.32 -8.11
CA SER A 184 -8.38 19.22 -6.68
C SER A 184 -8.19 17.81 -6.12
N ASN A 185 -8.36 16.76 -6.95
CA ASN A 185 -8.14 15.37 -6.57
C ASN A 185 -6.67 14.96 -6.61
N MET A 186 -5.83 15.72 -7.33
CA MET A 186 -4.40 15.47 -7.46
C MET A 186 -3.64 15.84 -6.19
N ARG A 187 -2.65 15.02 -5.84
CA ARG A 187 -1.53 15.38 -4.97
C ARG A 187 -0.24 15.06 -5.72
N PHE A 188 0.80 15.88 -5.51
CA PHE A 188 2.09 15.61 -6.10
C PHE A 188 3.23 15.81 -5.10
N VAL A 189 4.32 15.11 -5.33
CA VAL A 189 5.59 15.31 -4.64
C VAL A 189 6.70 15.36 -5.67
N ILE A 190 7.47 16.45 -5.67
CA ILE A 190 8.65 16.62 -6.52
C ILE A 190 9.85 16.84 -5.62
N ALA A 191 10.83 15.95 -5.72
CA ALA A 191 12.05 15.96 -4.93
C ALA A 191 13.29 16.03 -5.82
N GLY A 192 14.31 16.75 -5.37
CA GLY A 192 15.59 16.89 -6.06
C GLY A 192 16.21 18.26 -5.85
N LYS A 193 17.13 18.68 -6.71
CA LYS A 193 17.74 20.02 -6.65
C LYS A 193 16.77 21.06 -7.21
N LEU A 194 16.00 21.70 -6.33
CA LEU A 194 14.96 22.66 -6.73
C LEU A 194 15.45 24.13 -6.75
N LYS A 195 16.58 24.44 -6.12
CA LYS A 195 17.12 25.80 -6.09
C LYS A 195 17.35 26.34 -7.50
N GLY A 196 16.72 27.47 -7.82
CA GLY A 196 16.78 28.12 -9.13
C GLY A 196 15.80 27.53 -10.17
N ARG A 197 15.08 26.44 -9.87
CA ARG A 197 14.13 25.77 -10.77
C ARG A 197 12.68 25.88 -10.31
N LYS A 198 12.46 26.23 -9.04
CA LYS A 198 11.13 26.25 -8.42
C LYS A 198 10.08 27.00 -9.24
N ALA A 199 10.40 28.21 -9.70
CA ALA A 199 9.46 29.03 -10.48
C ALA A 199 9.04 28.34 -11.79
N GLU A 200 9.98 27.67 -12.45
CA GLU A 200 9.72 26.95 -13.69
C GLU A 200 8.92 25.68 -13.44
N ILE A 201 9.24 24.90 -12.39
CA ILE A 201 8.46 23.74 -11.96
C ILE A 201 7.01 24.14 -11.68
N LEU A 202 6.79 25.20 -10.90
CA LEU A 202 5.44 25.69 -10.60
C LEU A 202 4.71 26.14 -11.87
N ARG A 203 5.39 26.81 -12.79
CA ARG A 203 4.81 27.22 -14.07
C ARG A 203 4.37 26.03 -14.91
N GLN A 204 5.17 24.96 -14.98
CA GLN A 204 4.81 23.74 -15.69
C GLN A 204 3.64 23.02 -15.01
N LEU A 205 3.66 22.90 -13.67
CA LEU A 205 2.57 22.27 -12.89
C LEU A 205 1.24 23.05 -13.02
N GLU A 206 1.29 24.38 -13.10
CA GLU A 206 0.11 25.21 -13.37
C GLU A 206 -0.46 25.00 -14.79
N GLY A 207 0.35 24.46 -15.68
CA GLY A 207 -0.04 24.09 -17.04
C GLY A 207 -0.75 22.72 -17.16
N PHE A 208 -0.99 21.99 -16.05
CA PHE A 208 -1.80 20.77 -16.09
C PHE A 208 -3.24 21.11 -16.50
N GLU A 209 -3.63 20.67 -17.68
CA GLU A 209 -4.95 20.92 -18.25
C GLU A 209 -5.94 19.83 -17.79
N LEU A 210 -6.20 19.79 -16.49
CA LEU A 210 -7.21 18.95 -15.87
C LEU A 210 -8.38 19.84 -15.39
N PRO A 211 -9.61 19.30 -15.37
CA PRO A 211 -10.73 20.02 -14.73
C PRO A 211 -10.42 20.25 -13.24
N GLU A 212 -10.98 21.30 -12.66
CA GLU A 212 -10.77 21.61 -11.24
C GLU A 212 -11.31 20.49 -10.34
N GLY A 213 -12.57 20.11 -10.51
CA GLY A 213 -13.24 19.05 -9.78
C GLY A 213 -13.22 19.23 -8.26
N GLU A 214 -13.28 18.09 -7.56
CA GLU A 214 -13.20 18.01 -6.10
C GLU A 214 -12.25 16.88 -5.65
N ARG A 215 -11.80 16.95 -4.39
CA ARG A 215 -11.08 15.85 -3.76
C ARG A 215 -12.10 14.77 -3.42
N LEU A 216 -12.03 13.63 -4.10
CA LEU A 216 -12.96 12.53 -3.86
C LEU A 216 -12.81 12.00 -2.43
N GLU A 217 -13.91 11.63 -1.79
CA GLU A 217 -13.88 11.05 -0.46
C GLU A 217 -13.34 9.62 -0.49
N VAL A 218 -12.67 9.21 0.58
CA VAL A 218 -12.27 7.80 0.77
C VAL A 218 -13.52 6.99 1.07
N PRO A 219 -13.80 5.91 0.34
CA PRO A 219 -14.92 5.02 0.65
C PRO A 219 -14.82 4.47 2.07
N ARG A 220 -15.96 4.28 2.72
CA ARG A 220 -16.04 3.72 4.06
C ARG A 220 -16.71 2.36 4.02
N ASP A 221 -16.12 1.39 4.70
CA ASP A 221 -16.64 0.04 4.82
C ASP A 221 -17.31 -0.19 6.19
N GLU A 222 -18.22 -1.17 6.23
CA GLU A 222 -18.80 -1.67 7.47
C GLU A 222 -18.04 -2.95 7.86
N LEU A 223 -16.99 -2.78 8.66
CA LEU A 223 -16.11 -3.88 9.05
C LEU A 223 -16.79 -4.81 10.05
N HIS A 224 -16.62 -6.11 9.87
CA HIS A 224 -17.17 -7.16 10.72
C HIS A 224 -16.27 -8.39 10.74
N GLY A 225 -16.36 -9.20 11.79
CA GLY A 225 -15.68 -10.50 11.87
C GLY A 225 -16.41 -11.56 11.06
N ALA A 226 -15.69 -12.59 10.64
CA ALA A 226 -16.24 -13.74 9.95
C ALA A 226 -15.60 -15.05 10.42
N ALA A 227 -16.34 -16.15 10.26
CA ALA A 227 -15.81 -17.49 10.52
C ALA A 227 -14.61 -17.81 9.61
N PRO A 228 -13.63 -18.60 10.10
CA PRO A 228 -12.47 -19.01 9.33
C PRO A 228 -12.82 -19.58 7.95
N ALA A 229 -12.04 -19.22 6.93
CA ALA A 229 -12.30 -19.57 5.54
C ALA A 229 -11.07 -20.20 4.85
N VAL A 230 -11.32 -21.07 3.87
CA VAL A 230 -10.30 -21.70 3.03
C VAL A 230 -10.50 -21.37 1.55
N ILE A 231 -9.42 -20.98 0.90
CA ILE A 231 -9.29 -20.95 -0.55
C ILE A 231 -8.65 -22.27 -0.95
N ARG A 232 -9.46 -23.23 -1.41
CA ARG A 232 -8.97 -24.58 -1.67
C ARG A 232 -8.14 -24.63 -2.95
N ARG A 233 -6.89 -25.08 -2.81
CA ARG A 233 -5.92 -25.32 -3.88
C ARG A 233 -5.34 -26.71 -3.71
N LYS A 234 -5.70 -27.63 -4.60
CA LYS A 234 -5.28 -29.04 -4.52
C LYS A 234 -3.76 -29.23 -4.65
N ASP A 235 -3.11 -28.29 -5.31
CA ASP A 235 -1.67 -28.24 -5.57
C ASP A 235 -0.88 -27.53 -4.46
N ALA A 236 -1.53 -26.96 -3.45
CA ALA A 236 -0.87 -26.33 -2.33
C ALA A 236 -0.21 -27.36 -1.40
N THR A 237 1.12 -27.41 -1.38
CA THR A 237 1.88 -28.27 -0.48
C THR A 237 1.98 -27.72 0.93
N ASN A 238 1.82 -26.41 1.07
CA ASN A 238 1.87 -25.65 2.33
C ASN A 238 0.58 -24.87 2.51
N LEU A 239 0.28 -24.55 3.76
CA LEU A 239 -0.76 -23.63 4.15
C LEU A 239 -0.20 -22.21 4.16
N THR A 240 -0.79 -21.31 3.39
CA THR A 240 -0.53 -19.86 3.45
C THR A 240 -1.73 -19.20 4.10
N PHE A 241 -1.54 -18.50 5.21
CA PHE A 241 -2.64 -17.91 5.98
C PHE A 241 -2.51 -16.40 6.13
N GLY A 242 -3.65 -15.74 6.33
CA GLY A 242 -3.78 -14.35 6.76
C GLY A 242 -4.77 -14.27 7.89
N TRP A 243 -4.36 -13.64 8.98
CA TRP A 243 -5.18 -13.31 10.12
C TRP A 243 -5.15 -11.81 10.30
N SER A 244 -6.32 -11.18 10.22
CA SER A 244 -6.49 -9.73 10.34
C SER A 244 -7.41 -9.42 11.52
N LEU A 245 -6.95 -8.47 12.35
CA LEU A 245 -7.74 -7.84 13.40
C LEU A 245 -7.97 -6.39 13.01
N VAL A 246 -9.18 -5.87 13.24
CA VAL A 246 -9.49 -4.48 12.88
C VAL A 246 -10.10 -3.70 14.03
N LEU A 247 -9.79 -2.39 14.05
CA LEU A 247 -10.41 -1.40 14.91
C LEU A 247 -11.17 -0.38 14.05
N PRO A 248 -12.40 0.03 14.42
CA PRO A 248 -13.20 1.02 13.68
C PRO A 248 -12.78 2.47 13.98
N ARG A 249 -11.48 2.69 14.13
CA ARG A 249 -10.86 3.99 14.31
C ARG A 249 -9.44 4.03 13.74
N PRO A 250 -8.96 5.19 13.31
CA PRO A 250 -7.54 5.35 13.01
C PRO A 250 -6.70 5.28 14.30
N LEU A 251 -5.45 4.79 14.16
CA LEU A 251 -4.41 4.96 15.16
C LEU A 251 -3.78 6.35 15.02
N THR A 252 -3.41 6.95 16.15
CA THR A 252 -2.51 8.12 16.13
C THR A 252 -1.10 7.73 15.68
N ASP A 253 -0.27 8.70 15.31
CA ASP A 253 1.12 8.42 14.93
C ASP A 253 1.91 7.72 16.05
N GLU A 254 1.67 8.11 17.31
CA GLU A 254 2.30 7.47 18.47
C GLU A 254 1.84 6.02 18.65
N GLU A 255 0.55 5.76 18.48
CA GLU A 255 -0.02 4.41 18.56
C GLU A 255 0.49 3.52 17.43
N LEU A 256 0.57 4.06 16.20
CA LEU A 256 1.08 3.32 15.05
C LEU A 256 2.58 3.02 15.19
N ASP A 257 3.39 3.99 15.66
CA ASP A 257 4.81 3.79 15.92
C ASP A 257 5.02 2.73 17.03
N ALA A 258 4.16 2.70 18.07
CA ALA A 258 4.17 1.67 19.10
C ALA A 258 3.84 0.28 18.53
N MET A 259 2.84 0.18 17.67
CA MET A 259 2.48 -1.08 17.01
C MET A 259 3.56 -1.57 16.05
N HIS A 260 4.22 -0.68 15.29
CA HIS A 260 5.36 -1.07 14.45
C HIS A 260 6.55 -1.61 15.27
N ALA A 261 6.80 -1.03 16.45
CA ALA A 261 7.81 -1.57 17.36
C ALA A 261 7.38 -2.93 17.93
N LEU A 262 6.10 -3.12 18.22
CA LEU A 262 5.55 -4.42 18.64
C LEU A 262 5.68 -5.46 17.52
N ASP A 263 5.36 -5.11 16.26
CA ASP A 263 5.56 -5.98 15.11
C ASP A 263 7.02 -6.42 14.99
N HIS A 264 7.96 -5.50 15.21
CA HIS A 264 9.37 -5.85 15.21
C HIS A 264 9.72 -6.85 16.31
N ILE A 265 9.21 -6.65 17.54
CA ILE A 265 9.42 -7.56 18.66
C ILE A 265 8.82 -8.95 18.36
N LEU A 266 7.66 -9.01 17.74
CA LEU A 266 6.95 -10.25 17.47
C LEU A 266 7.50 -10.99 16.25
N THR A 267 7.78 -10.29 15.15
CA THR A 267 8.01 -10.91 13.84
C THR A 267 9.16 -10.33 13.02
N GLY A 268 9.72 -9.17 13.37
CA GLY A 268 10.60 -8.39 12.48
C GLY A 268 11.97 -9.01 12.17
N THR A 269 12.43 -9.98 12.98
CA THR A 269 13.75 -10.63 12.80
C THR A 269 13.74 -12.11 13.16
N MET A 270 14.83 -12.79 12.84
CA MET A 270 15.07 -14.20 13.26
C MET A 270 15.24 -14.36 14.79
N HIS A 271 15.27 -13.26 15.53
CA HIS A 271 15.32 -13.26 17.00
C HIS A 271 14.01 -12.79 17.64
N SER A 272 13.02 -12.46 16.82
CA SER A 272 11.69 -12.06 17.29
C SER A 272 10.93 -13.20 17.95
N ARG A 273 9.98 -12.85 18.81
CA ARG A 273 9.30 -13.80 19.69
C ARG A 273 8.53 -14.89 18.93
N ILE A 274 7.78 -14.54 17.89
CA ILE A 274 7.01 -15.51 17.10
C ILE A 274 7.89 -16.07 15.98
N PHE A 275 8.39 -15.20 15.09
CA PHE A 275 9.14 -15.67 13.93
C PHE A 275 10.44 -16.38 14.31
N GLY A 276 11.19 -15.87 15.29
CA GLY A 276 12.40 -16.49 15.78
C GLY A 276 12.14 -17.87 16.38
N ALA A 277 11.11 -18.02 17.23
CA ALA A 277 10.73 -19.31 17.81
C ALA A 277 10.23 -20.29 16.74
N ALA A 278 9.45 -19.85 15.77
CA ALA A 278 8.99 -20.66 14.67
C ALA A 278 10.15 -21.13 13.79
N ARG A 279 11.09 -20.24 13.50
CA ARG A 279 12.28 -20.53 12.69
C ARG A 279 13.22 -21.54 13.35
N GLN A 280 13.49 -21.38 14.64
CA GLN A 280 14.32 -22.32 15.43
C GLN A 280 13.73 -23.73 15.48
N LYS A 281 12.41 -23.86 15.45
CA LYS A 281 11.70 -25.15 15.45
C LYS A 281 11.44 -25.69 14.02
N GLY A 282 11.86 -24.97 12.98
CA GLY A 282 11.62 -25.38 11.59
C GLY A 282 10.14 -25.34 11.17
N LEU A 283 9.30 -24.55 11.85
CA LEU A 283 7.86 -24.50 11.60
C LEU A 283 7.48 -23.60 10.42
N ALA A 284 8.18 -22.47 10.26
CA ALA A 284 7.88 -21.51 9.20
C ALA A 284 9.16 -20.96 8.58
N TYR A 285 9.15 -20.78 7.27
CA TYR A 285 10.21 -20.10 6.53
C TYR A 285 9.99 -18.58 6.52
N SER A 286 8.75 -18.15 6.39
CA SER A 286 8.32 -16.75 6.34
C SER A 286 7.12 -16.57 7.26
N PHE A 287 7.19 -15.53 8.09
CA PHE A 287 6.10 -15.08 8.95
C PHE A 287 6.29 -13.60 9.25
N TRP A 288 5.22 -12.83 9.23
CA TRP A 288 5.24 -11.40 9.49
C TRP A 288 3.96 -10.93 10.18
N SER A 289 4.04 -9.82 10.88
CA SER A 289 2.90 -9.01 11.30
C SER A 289 3.11 -7.57 10.88
N HIS A 290 2.03 -6.85 10.71
CA HIS A 290 2.06 -5.44 10.32
C HIS A 290 0.80 -4.73 10.80
N ALA A 291 0.97 -3.63 11.53
CA ALA A 291 -0.10 -2.72 11.87
C ALA A 291 -0.20 -1.60 10.84
N SER A 292 -1.41 -1.28 10.43
CA SER A 292 -1.72 -0.19 9.51
C SER A 292 -2.85 0.68 10.03
N SER A 293 -2.94 1.91 9.53
CA SER A 293 -4.00 2.84 9.91
C SER A 293 -4.51 3.56 8.67
N GLY A 294 -5.79 3.37 8.39
CA GLY A 294 -6.55 4.07 7.35
C GLY A 294 -7.18 5.37 7.86
N LYS A 295 -8.10 5.93 7.05
CA LYS A 295 -8.86 7.14 7.43
C LYS A 295 -9.90 6.86 8.51
N TYR A 296 -10.50 5.67 8.54
CA TYR A 296 -11.63 5.33 9.38
C TYR A 296 -11.41 4.15 10.32
N ASP A 297 -10.39 3.37 10.05
CA ASP A 297 -10.09 2.11 10.69
C ASP A 297 -8.59 1.88 10.81
N SER A 298 -8.23 0.80 11.49
CA SER A 298 -6.87 0.30 11.56
C SER A 298 -6.90 -1.22 11.55
N ALA A 299 -5.87 -1.81 10.99
CA ALA A 299 -5.69 -3.26 10.95
C ALA A 299 -4.39 -3.68 11.63
N TRP A 300 -4.41 -4.88 12.21
CA TRP A 300 -3.22 -5.59 12.68
C TRP A 300 -3.22 -6.97 12.05
N ASP A 301 -2.38 -7.13 11.06
CA ASP A 301 -2.33 -8.27 10.17
C ASP A 301 -1.19 -9.21 10.51
N PHE A 302 -1.44 -10.51 10.38
CA PHE A 302 -0.45 -11.58 10.51
C PHE A 302 -0.54 -12.49 9.31
N SER A 303 0.60 -12.88 8.73
CA SER A 303 0.62 -13.82 7.63
C SER A 303 1.91 -14.62 7.59
N GLY A 304 1.81 -15.80 7.03
CA GLY A 304 2.93 -16.69 6.88
C GLY A 304 2.60 -17.93 6.06
N GLN A 305 3.66 -18.71 5.82
CA GLN A 305 3.55 -20.01 5.16
C GLN A 305 4.09 -21.08 6.08
N VAL A 306 3.33 -22.15 6.26
CA VAL A 306 3.63 -23.25 7.18
C VAL A 306 3.18 -24.59 6.58
N ASN A 307 3.85 -25.68 6.94
CA ASN A 307 3.37 -27.01 6.58
C ASN A 307 2.11 -27.38 7.38
N HIS A 308 1.20 -28.14 6.77
CA HIS A 308 -0.04 -28.59 7.41
C HIS A 308 0.20 -29.22 8.80
N ASP A 309 1.13 -30.16 8.89
CA ASP A 309 1.43 -30.89 10.13
C ASP A 309 1.99 -29.99 11.25
N THR A 310 2.60 -28.88 10.91
CA THR A 310 3.23 -27.96 11.86
C THR A 310 2.44 -26.68 12.12
N ALA A 311 1.38 -26.44 11.36
CA ALA A 311 0.52 -25.28 11.53
C ALA A 311 -0.05 -25.15 12.97
N PRO A 312 -0.59 -26.21 13.60
CA PRO A 312 -1.09 -26.12 14.97
C PRO A 312 -0.04 -25.61 15.98
N ALA A 313 1.23 -26.05 15.82
CA ALA A 313 2.31 -25.64 16.70
C ALA A 313 2.72 -24.17 16.49
N LEU A 314 2.63 -23.66 15.24
CA LEU A 314 2.85 -22.24 14.95
C LEU A 314 1.76 -21.39 15.59
N PHE A 315 0.49 -21.79 15.47
CA PHE A 315 -0.64 -21.04 16.06
C PHE A 315 -0.60 -21.05 17.59
N ASP A 316 -0.13 -22.13 18.22
CA ASP A 316 0.14 -22.14 19.69
C ASP A 316 1.24 -21.13 20.07
N ILE A 317 2.26 -20.95 19.24
CA ILE A 317 3.29 -19.93 19.45
C ILE A 317 2.67 -18.52 19.31
N ILE A 318 1.89 -18.27 18.27
CA ILE A 318 1.23 -16.98 18.03
C ILE A 318 0.38 -16.61 19.26
N THR A 319 -0.52 -17.49 19.66
CA THR A 319 -1.43 -17.28 20.80
C THR A 319 -0.65 -17.02 22.10
N ARG A 320 0.37 -17.83 22.37
CA ARG A 320 1.21 -17.69 23.58
C ARG A 320 1.93 -16.34 23.62
N GLU A 321 2.54 -15.92 22.51
CA GLU A 321 3.34 -14.70 22.48
C GLU A 321 2.46 -13.44 22.50
N ILE A 322 1.27 -13.49 21.90
CA ILE A 322 0.29 -12.40 22.04
C ILE A 322 -0.22 -12.32 23.48
N LYS A 323 -0.57 -13.45 24.11
CA LYS A 323 -0.92 -13.47 25.55
C LYS A 323 0.19 -12.86 26.41
N TYR A 324 1.45 -13.15 26.11
CA TYR A 324 2.59 -12.57 26.82
C TYR A 324 2.60 -11.05 26.74
N VAL A 325 2.26 -10.47 25.58
CA VAL A 325 2.10 -9.02 25.40
C VAL A 325 0.92 -8.50 26.22
N LEU A 326 -0.24 -9.14 26.09
CA LEU A 326 -1.46 -8.74 26.81
C LEU A 326 -1.28 -8.78 28.34
N ASP A 327 -0.50 -9.73 28.85
CA ASP A 327 -0.14 -9.84 30.27
C ASP A 327 0.91 -8.80 30.73
N SER A 328 1.28 -7.84 29.86
CA SER A 328 2.29 -6.80 30.16
C SER A 328 3.66 -7.38 30.55
N LYS A 329 4.07 -8.51 29.95
CA LYS A 329 5.32 -9.22 30.28
C LYS A 329 6.51 -8.78 29.41
N LEU A 330 6.32 -7.87 28.44
CA LEU A 330 7.41 -7.31 27.61
C LEU A 330 8.50 -6.71 28.50
N LYS A 331 9.74 -6.87 28.09
CA LYS A 331 10.91 -6.40 28.84
C LYS A 331 11.48 -5.14 28.20
N GLU A 332 12.05 -4.25 29.01
CA GLU A 332 12.74 -3.05 28.51
C GLU A 332 13.80 -3.35 27.45
N ALA A 333 14.55 -4.43 27.59
CA ALA A 333 15.55 -4.81 26.59
C ALA A 333 14.96 -5.14 25.21
N GLU A 334 13.70 -5.57 25.12
CA GLU A 334 13.03 -5.88 23.85
C GLU A 334 12.61 -4.58 23.12
N ILE A 335 12.11 -3.60 23.88
CA ILE A 335 11.77 -2.29 23.33
C ILE A 335 13.03 -1.50 22.95
N ASP A 336 14.10 -1.58 23.75
CA ASP A 336 15.38 -0.95 23.42
C ASP A 336 15.99 -1.51 22.13
N ALA A 337 15.88 -2.82 21.92
CA ALA A 337 16.30 -3.45 20.67
C ALA A 337 15.44 -2.98 19.48
N ALA A 338 14.11 -2.89 19.64
CA ALA A 338 13.20 -2.41 18.60
C ALA A 338 13.48 -0.92 18.26
N LYS A 339 13.69 -0.07 19.25
CA LYS A 339 14.10 1.34 19.05
C LYS A 339 15.43 1.45 18.32
N SER A 340 16.43 0.68 18.72
CA SER A 340 17.74 0.67 18.07
C SER A 340 17.65 0.23 16.60
N PHE A 341 16.85 -0.79 16.31
CA PHE A 341 16.57 -1.23 14.95
C PHE A 341 15.88 -0.12 14.13
N ALA A 342 14.83 0.49 14.67
CA ALA A 342 14.10 1.55 14.00
C ALA A 342 15.00 2.78 13.71
N LEU A 343 15.87 3.18 14.64
CA LEU A 343 16.86 4.23 14.42
C LEU A 343 17.86 3.86 13.31
N GLY A 344 18.32 2.62 13.28
CA GLY A 344 19.19 2.14 12.20
C GLY A 344 18.47 2.21 10.83
N ARG A 345 17.22 1.77 10.76
CA ARG A 345 16.39 1.88 9.53
C ARG A 345 16.16 3.33 9.11
N TYR A 346 15.90 4.22 10.07
CA TYR A 346 15.78 5.65 9.82
C TYR A 346 17.05 6.22 9.15
N GLN A 347 18.24 5.92 9.69
CA GLN A 347 19.52 6.40 9.10
C GLN A 347 19.74 5.85 7.68
N MET A 348 19.30 4.63 7.43
CA MET A 348 19.42 3.97 6.11
C MET A 348 18.34 4.41 5.13
N GLY A 349 17.24 4.98 5.58
CA GLY A 349 16.04 5.28 4.80
C GLY A 349 16.08 6.59 4.01
N ALA A 350 17.14 7.42 4.10
CA ALA A 350 17.23 8.72 3.42
C ALA A 350 18.55 8.89 2.65
N GLN A 351 18.91 7.88 1.87
CA GLN A 351 20.16 7.86 1.09
C GLN A 351 19.96 8.29 -0.36
N THR A 352 18.74 8.20 -0.87
CA THR A 352 18.38 8.60 -2.23
C THR A 352 17.25 9.62 -2.22
N VAL A 353 17.11 10.38 -3.32
CA VAL A 353 16.02 11.35 -3.49
C VAL A 353 14.66 10.63 -3.44
N SER A 354 14.53 9.47 -4.10
CA SER A 354 13.29 8.69 -4.11
C SER A 354 12.92 8.18 -2.71
N GLN A 355 13.90 7.78 -1.88
CA GLN A 355 13.63 7.39 -0.49
C GLN A 355 13.13 8.57 0.35
N ILE A 356 13.68 9.77 0.16
CA ILE A 356 13.20 10.99 0.84
C ILE A 356 11.78 11.31 0.35
N SER A 357 11.55 11.32 -0.96
CA SER A 357 10.22 11.51 -1.55
C SER A 357 9.22 10.52 -0.96
N GLY A 358 9.55 9.23 -0.96
CA GLY A 358 8.71 8.14 -0.46
C GLY A 358 8.32 8.28 1.02
N PHE A 359 9.18 8.85 1.86
CA PHE A 359 8.82 9.11 3.26
C PHE A 359 7.64 10.07 3.41
N TYR A 360 7.59 11.11 2.57
CA TYR A 360 6.53 12.12 2.64
C TYR A 360 5.26 11.70 1.92
N THR A 361 5.37 10.91 0.85
CA THR A 361 4.22 10.60 -0.02
C THR A 361 3.09 9.86 0.71
N GLY A 362 3.39 8.85 1.53
CA GLY A 362 2.37 8.01 2.15
C GLY A 362 1.31 8.80 2.91
N ARG A 363 1.73 9.59 3.91
CA ARG A 363 0.80 10.39 4.72
C ARG A 363 0.26 11.61 3.98
N TYR A 364 1.09 12.27 3.18
CA TYR A 364 0.63 13.43 2.44
C TYR A 364 -0.44 13.08 1.41
N PHE A 365 -0.30 11.95 0.75
CA PHE A 365 -1.31 11.51 -0.21
C PHE A 365 -2.60 11.04 0.46
N ALA A 366 -2.53 10.43 1.63
CA ALA A 366 -3.69 9.94 2.35
C ALA A 366 -4.54 11.10 2.95
N ASP A 367 -3.91 11.98 3.71
CA ASP A 367 -4.60 12.93 4.58
C ASP A 367 -4.00 14.37 4.60
N ASP A 368 -3.17 14.69 3.62
CA ASP A 368 -2.47 16.00 3.51
C ASP A 368 -1.54 16.30 4.69
N PHE A 369 -1.11 15.27 5.43
CA PHE A 369 -0.24 15.45 6.60
C PHE A 369 1.25 15.37 6.22
N ILE A 370 2.01 16.36 6.68
CA ILE A 370 3.46 16.44 6.46
C ILE A 370 4.18 16.05 7.76
N LYS A 371 4.67 14.81 7.83
CA LYS A 371 5.49 14.34 8.95
C LYS A 371 6.92 14.87 8.77
N ASP A 372 7.41 15.67 9.72
CA ASP A 372 8.78 16.16 9.64
C ASP A 372 9.77 15.00 9.87
N TYR A 373 10.60 14.70 8.86
CA TYR A 373 11.60 13.64 8.90
C TYR A 373 12.55 13.77 10.10
N SER A 374 12.90 15.00 10.49
CA SER A 374 13.80 15.27 11.62
C SER A 374 13.23 14.87 12.98
N THR A 375 11.92 14.73 13.10
CA THR A 375 11.23 14.35 14.35
C THR A 375 11.20 12.85 14.58
N VAL A 376 11.43 12.03 13.56
CA VAL A 376 11.31 10.56 13.62
C VAL A 376 12.18 9.94 14.74
N PRO A 377 13.44 10.31 14.97
CA PRO A 377 14.23 9.76 16.07
C PRO A 377 13.61 10.04 17.46
N LYS A 378 13.00 11.20 17.65
CA LYS A 378 12.30 11.53 18.89
C LYS A 378 11.05 10.65 19.05
N MET A 379 10.28 10.45 17.98
CA MET A 379 9.09 9.60 18.00
C MET A 379 9.46 8.15 18.32
N ILE A 380 10.49 7.60 17.71
CA ILE A 380 11.02 6.26 18.01
C ILE A 380 11.38 6.13 19.51
N ASN A 381 12.08 7.11 20.05
CA ASN A 381 12.49 7.08 21.46
C ASN A 381 11.31 7.20 22.44
N ASN A 382 10.22 7.84 22.03
CA ASN A 382 8.99 7.99 22.86
C ASN A 382 8.11 6.74 22.90
N VAL A 383 8.33 5.74 22.06
CA VAL A 383 7.57 4.49 22.08
C VAL A 383 7.67 3.83 23.44
N SER A 384 6.55 3.38 24.00
CA SER A 384 6.47 2.75 25.31
C SER A 384 5.76 1.40 25.30
N ILE A 385 6.11 0.53 26.25
CA ILE A 385 5.46 -0.78 26.45
C ILE A 385 3.97 -0.59 26.76
N GLU A 386 3.63 0.40 27.57
CA GLU A 386 2.25 0.70 27.96
C GLU A 386 1.37 0.98 26.74
N CYS A 387 1.89 1.79 25.78
CA CYS A 387 1.17 2.09 24.55
C CYS A 387 0.98 0.83 23.70
N MET A 388 2.04 0.02 23.50
CA MET A 388 1.97 -1.25 22.78
C MET A 388 0.90 -2.18 23.34
N VAL A 389 0.94 -2.42 24.66
CA VAL A 389 0.01 -3.32 25.36
C VAL A 389 -1.42 -2.79 25.29
N ARG A 390 -1.60 -1.49 25.49
CA ARG A 390 -2.93 -0.86 25.43
C ARG A 390 -3.57 -1.06 24.05
N ILE A 391 -2.84 -0.80 22.98
CA ILE A 391 -3.38 -0.92 21.61
C ILE A 391 -3.60 -2.39 21.24
N ALA A 392 -2.66 -3.29 21.58
CA ALA A 392 -2.83 -4.73 21.38
C ALA A 392 -4.09 -5.24 22.10
N ARG A 393 -4.34 -4.82 23.34
CA ARG A 393 -5.57 -5.15 24.07
C ARG A 393 -6.81 -4.61 23.37
N GLU A 394 -6.79 -3.37 22.89
CA GLU A 394 -7.91 -2.77 22.18
C GLU A 394 -8.31 -3.57 20.94
N PHE A 395 -7.33 -4.06 20.13
CA PHE A 395 -7.61 -4.95 19.00
C PHE A 395 -8.29 -6.26 19.46
N ILE A 396 -7.81 -6.86 20.54
CA ILE A 396 -8.37 -8.11 21.06
C ILE A 396 -9.75 -7.89 21.68
N GLU A 397 -9.94 -6.86 22.47
CA GLU A 397 -11.21 -6.53 23.14
C GLU A 397 -12.31 -6.15 22.16
N HIS A 398 -11.96 -5.50 21.04
CA HIS A 398 -12.89 -5.19 19.96
C HIS A 398 -13.40 -6.45 19.27
N ASN A 399 -12.64 -7.52 19.28
CA ASN A 399 -13.00 -8.86 18.81
C ASN A 399 -13.56 -8.89 17.36
N THR A 400 -13.04 -8.02 16.49
CA THR A 400 -13.35 -8.05 15.06
C THR A 400 -12.13 -8.59 14.32
N TRP A 401 -12.24 -9.83 13.84
CA TRP A 401 -11.14 -10.50 13.19
C TRP A 401 -11.61 -11.53 12.17
N VAL A 402 -10.74 -11.88 11.25
CA VAL A 402 -10.92 -12.95 10.27
C VAL A 402 -9.64 -13.75 10.11
N LEU A 403 -9.79 -15.05 9.85
CA LEU A 403 -8.71 -15.95 9.44
C LEU A 403 -9.07 -16.56 8.09
N ALA A 404 -8.19 -16.45 7.12
CA ALA A 404 -8.31 -17.18 5.87
C ALA A 404 -7.00 -17.89 5.53
N ALA A 405 -7.09 -18.97 4.76
CA ALA A 405 -5.92 -19.67 4.28
C ALA A 405 -6.09 -20.17 2.85
N VAL A 406 -4.98 -20.22 2.11
CA VAL A 406 -4.84 -20.98 0.87
C VAL A 406 -4.25 -22.33 1.27
N SER A 407 -4.99 -23.41 1.01
CA SER A 407 -4.64 -24.75 1.50
C SER A 407 -5.19 -25.84 0.57
N SER A 408 -4.55 -27.00 0.55
CA SER A 408 -5.12 -28.22 0.00
C SER A 408 -6.06 -28.95 0.97
N GLY A 409 -5.99 -28.59 2.26
CA GLY A 409 -6.88 -29.08 3.30
C GLY A 409 -8.31 -28.54 3.19
N ASP A 410 -9.11 -28.85 4.16
CA ASP A 410 -10.51 -28.45 4.19
C ASP A 410 -10.78 -27.29 5.17
N ARG A 411 -12.04 -26.89 5.27
CA ARG A 411 -12.46 -25.81 6.15
C ARG A 411 -12.26 -26.16 7.63
N GLN A 412 -12.36 -27.44 7.98
CA GLN A 412 -12.25 -27.89 9.37
C GLN A 412 -10.85 -27.62 9.90
N GLU A 413 -9.80 -27.92 9.11
CA GLU A 413 -8.41 -27.60 9.46
C GLU A 413 -8.25 -26.11 9.82
N ILE A 414 -8.79 -25.20 9.00
CA ILE A 414 -8.67 -23.75 9.24
C ILE A 414 -9.53 -23.32 10.45
N THR A 415 -10.65 -23.96 10.68
CA THR A 415 -11.48 -23.71 11.87
C THR A 415 -10.73 -24.09 13.14
N GLU A 416 -10.10 -25.26 13.19
CA GLU A 416 -9.30 -25.70 14.34
C GLU A 416 -8.09 -24.76 14.63
N LEU A 417 -7.50 -24.18 13.58
CA LEU A 417 -6.48 -23.13 13.75
C LEU A 417 -7.10 -21.83 14.30
N GLY A 418 -8.29 -21.47 13.81
CA GLY A 418 -9.07 -20.33 14.32
C GLY A 418 -9.43 -20.49 15.79
N ASP A 419 -9.82 -21.69 16.24
CA ASP A 419 -10.14 -21.99 17.64
C ASP A 419 -8.94 -21.73 18.57
N LYS A 420 -7.71 -21.99 18.09
CA LYS A 420 -6.49 -21.66 18.85
C LYS A 420 -6.31 -20.15 19.04
N LEU A 421 -6.68 -19.34 18.05
CA LEU A 421 -6.65 -17.88 18.17
C LEU A 421 -7.82 -17.35 19.01
N ALA A 422 -8.98 -18.01 18.94
CA ALA A 422 -10.20 -17.60 19.64
C ALA A 422 -10.01 -17.49 21.16
N VAL A 423 -9.09 -18.28 21.72
CA VAL A 423 -8.70 -18.21 23.15
C VAL A 423 -8.19 -16.81 23.58
N LEU A 424 -7.71 -15.99 22.63
CA LEU A 424 -7.27 -14.61 22.90
C LEU A 424 -8.46 -13.68 23.20
N PHE A 425 -9.65 -14.00 22.74
CA PHE A 425 -10.85 -13.17 22.82
C PHE A 425 -11.83 -13.61 23.92
N GLU A 426 -11.52 -14.69 24.61
CA GLU A 426 -12.28 -15.14 25.79
C GLU A 426 -12.08 -14.13 26.93
N LYS A 427 -13.17 -13.61 27.47
CA LYS A 427 -13.12 -12.76 28.68
C LYS A 427 -12.81 -13.64 29.89
N GLU A 428 -11.75 -13.31 30.64
CA GLU A 428 -11.49 -13.91 31.94
C GLU A 428 -12.63 -13.64 32.93
#